data_260e0c2d89c928e9bb8fd47afed37830
#
_entry.id   260e0c2d89c928e9bb8fd47afed37830
#
_cell.length_a   1.000
_cell.length_b   1.000
_cell.length_c   1.000
_cell.angle_alpha   90.00
_cell.angle_beta   90.00
_cell.angle_gamma   90.00
#
_symmetry.space_group_name_H-M   'P 1'
#
loop_
_entity.id
_entity.type
_entity.pdbx_description
1 polymer ?
#
loop_
_entity_poly.entity_id
_entity_poly.type
_entity_poly.pdbx_seq_one_letter_code
_entity_poly.pdbx_strand_id
1 'polypeptide(L)'
;MRYTGLNTMYKKLFLTIGIICLFTACGKKQETIARPAFNSDSAYAYIEGQMAFGPRVPNSKAHNDCAVWLIQQLRAKGAKVELQRGEMPDYRGNMQQIYNIIAHFSTPEIASRPRILLGAHYDTRPWCDEEDDYADRYYNVPGANDGASGVGVLLEVARQLGLRISDSTLHTPVDIVLFDCEDMGTPRFYTGIEREDTWCLGSQLWATNYAKNLSASKASGLSAEGGLSSVSEAIYSYGIVLDMVGAPDASFPRELYSTQYARNYQQKIWKDAEQLGYGALFSQQQSYPITDDHYYVNYIAGIPCVDIIHYDIRNATGFASWWHTRNDDMSNISLSTLQAVGEVVMSQL
;
A
#
# COMPACT_ATOMS: atom_id res chain seq x y z
N MET A 1 74.53 66.37 -21.92
CA MET A 1 73.52 67.44 -21.96
C MET A 1 72.22 66.82 -21.54
N ARG A 2 71.78 67.01 -20.30
CA ARG A 2 70.76 67.97 -19.86
C ARG A 2 69.49 67.85 -20.72
N TYR A 3 68.28 67.49 -20.24
CA TYR A 3 67.47 67.99 -19.13
C TYR A 3 66.34 66.94 -18.84
N THR A 4 66.09 66.53 -17.67
CA THR A 4 65.08 66.92 -16.66
C THR A 4 63.67 67.12 -17.17
N GLY A 5 62.74 66.48 -16.54
CA GLY A 5 61.38 67.00 -16.39
C GLY A 5 60.32 65.97 -16.15
N LEU A 6 60.10 65.78 -14.90
CA LEU A 6 58.88 65.96 -14.08
C LEU A 6 57.73 64.97 -14.32
N ASN A 7 57.58 64.15 -13.33
CA ASN A 7 56.36 63.65 -12.68
C ASN A 7 55.00 64.21 -13.13
N THR A 8 54.09 63.31 -13.45
CA THR A 8 52.71 63.52 -13.01
C THR A 8 52.07 62.14 -12.73
N MET A 9 51.85 61.89 -11.44
CA MET A 9 51.16 60.78 -10.85
C MET A 9 49.67 60.94 -11.15
N TYR A 10 49.11 60.10 -12.03
CA TYR A 10 47.68 59.89 -12.07
C TYR A 10 47.31 58.66 -11.26
N LYS A 11 46.86 58.90 -10.06
CA LYS A 11 46.10 57.92 -9.27
C LYS A 11 44.82 57.62 -9.99
N LYS A 12 44.75 56.47 -10.67
CA LYS A 12 43.48 55.90 -11.11
C LYS A 12 42.83 55.22 -9.94
N LEU A 13 41.81 55.88 -9.38
CA LEU A 13 40.90 55.33 -8.38
C LEU A 13 40.04 54.28 -9.10
N PHE A 14 40.34 53.00 -8.97
CA PHE A 14 39.45 51.93 -9.36
C PHE A 14 38.33 51.85 -8.31
N LEU A 15 37.16 52.40 -8.67
CA LEU A 15 35.92 52.21 -7.94
C LEU A 15 35.41 50.79 -8.27
N THR A 16 35.71 49.80 -7.41
CA THR A 16 35.17 48.45 -7.53
C THR A 16 33.72 48.53 -7.01
N ILE A 17 32.75 48.65 -7.93
CA ILE A 17 31.35 48.49 -7.62
C ILE A 17 31.14 46.99 -7.43
N GLY A 18 31.09 46.52 -6.19
CA GLY A 18 30.69 45.20 -5.81
C GLY A 18 29.18 45.06 -6.04
N ILE A 19 28.78 44.43 -7.15
CA ILE A 19 27.40 44.00 -7.35
C ILE A 19 27.17 42.81 -6.38
N ILE A 20 26.59 43.14 -5.21
CA ILE A 20 25.99 42.11 -4.34
C ILE A 20 24.74 41.62 -5.03
N CYS A 21 24.85 40.53 -5.77
CA CYS A 21 23.68 39.77 -6.20
C CYS A 21 23.04 39.14 -4.96
N LEU A 22 22.08 39.83 -4.37
CA LEU A 22 21.12 39.26 -3.45
C LEU A 22 20.30 38.21 -4.24
N PHE A 23 20.76 36.96 -4.22
CA PHE A 23 19.89 35.83 -4.54
C PHE A 23 18.81 35.77 -3.46
N THR A 24 17.71 36.48 -3.69
CA THR A 24 16.46 36.15 -3.03
C THR A 24 16.03 34.78 -3.55
N ALA A 25 16.53 33.74 -2.87
CA ALA A 25 15.94 32.44 -2.99
C ALA A 25 14.49 32.56 -2.51
N CYS A 26 13.57 32.76 -3.47
CA CYS A 26 12.14 32.60 -3.27
C CYS A 26 11.91 31.10 -3.06
N GLY A 27 12.35 30.57 -1.92
CA GLY A 27 11.93 29.28 -1.45
C GLY A 27 10.44 29.40 -1.22
N LYS A 28 9.63 28.79 -2.10
CA LYS A 28 8.24 28.52 -1.76
C LYS A 28 8.28 27.79 -0.43
N LYS A 29 7.73 28.40 0.62
CA LYS A 29 7.58 27.77 1.91
C LYS A 29 6.77 26.51 1.66
N GLN A 30 7.40 25.34 1.76
CA GLN A 30 6.72 24.08 1.58
C GLN A 30 5.67 24.01 2.69
N GLU A 31 4.40 23.99 2.33
CA GLU A 31 3.32 23.81 3.31
C GLU A 31 3.48 22.44 3.91
N THR A 32 3.91 22.38 5.15
CA THR A 32 3.98 21.12 5.91
C THR A 32 2.62 20.85 6.51
N ILE A 33 2.10 19.67 6.26
CA ILE A 33 0.91 19.17 6.95
C ILE A 33 1.30 18.64 8.34
N ALA A 34 0.34 18.66 9.27
CA ALA A 34 0.57 18.05 10.57
C ALA A 34 0.82 16.53 10.41
N ARG A 35 1.84 16.01 11.10
CA ARG A 35 2.12 14.57 11.07
C ARG A 35 0.99 13.79 11.73
N PRO A 36 0.38 12.84 11.04
CA PRO A 36 -0.62 11.97 11.65
C PRO A 36 0.00 11.07 12.72
N ALA A 37 -0.80 10.65 13.68
CA ALA A 37 -0.38 9.67 14.67
C ALA A 37 -0.24 8.29 14.01
N PHE A 38 0.97 7.73 14.03
CA PHE A 38 1.29 6.37 13.60
C PHE A 38 2.48 5.86 14.41
N ASN A 39 2.54 4.57 14.69
CA ASN A 39 3.60 3.95 15.47
C ASN A 39 4.21 2.77 14.69
N SER A 40 5.40 2.98 14.13
CA SER A 40 6.12 1.96 13.36
C SER A 40 6.55 0.75 14.20
N ASP A 41 6.85 0.93 15.50
CA ASP A 41 7.19 -0.22 16.37
C ASP A 41 5.97 -1.14 16.52
N SER A 42 4.76 -0.58 16.62
CA SER A 42 3.53 -1.38 16.64
C SER A 42 3.31 -2.10 15.30
N ALA A 43 3.51 -1.43 14.17
CA ALA A 43 3.39 -2.05 12.85
C ALA A 43 4.41 -3.19 12.68
N TYR A 44 5.66 -2.98 13.10
CA TYR A 44 6.71 -3.99 13.10
C TYR A 44 6.34 -5.21 13.98
N ALA A 45 5.84 -4.98 15.20
CA ALA A 45 5.37 -6.05 16.08
C ALA A 45 4.20 -6.86 15.48
N TYR A 46 3.33 -6.22 14.67
CA TYR A 46 2.29 -6.95 13.95
C TYR A 46 2.84 -7.78 12.80
N ILE A 47 3.93 -7.38 12.16
CA ILE A 47 4.64 -8.21 11.18
C ILE A 47 5.26 -9.41 11.89
N GLU A 48 5.99 -9.21 12.99
CA GLU A 48 6.54 -10.31 13.81
C GLU A 48 5.45 -11.30 14.26
N GLY A 49 4.28 -10.78 14.64
CA GLY A 49 3.13 -11.60 15.02
C GLY A 49 2.62 -12.51 13.90
N GLN A 50 2.64 -12.03 12.64
CA GLN A 50 2.30 -12.84 11.47
C GLN A 50 3.41 -13.86 11.16
N MET A 51 4.67 -13.43 11.22
CA MET A 51 5.84 -14.29 10.97
C MET A 51 5.96 -15.45 11.95
N ALA A 52 5.45 -15.29 13.18
CA ALA A 52 5.45 -16.35 14.18
C ALA A 52 4.63 -17.59 13.78
N PHE A 53 3.71 -17.47 12.83
CA PHE A 53 2.97 -18.63 12.27
C PHE A 53 3.78 -19.39 11.20
N GLY A 54 4.86 -18.81 10.69
CA GLY A 54 5.59 -19.24 9.51
C GLY A 54 4.96 -18.79 8.20
N PRO A 55 5.36 -19.36 7.06
CA PRO A 55 4.79 -19.05 5.76
C PRO A 55 3.26 -19.25 5.74
N ARG A 56 2.51 -18.23 5.37
CA ARG A 56 1.04 -18.21 5.34
C ARG A 56 0.53 -18.70 3.98
N VAL A 57 1.10 -19.82 3.51
CA VAL A 57 0.67 -20.42 2.24
C VAL A 57 -0.82 -20.74 2.29
N PRO A 58 -1.62 -20.31 1.31
CA PRO A 58 -3.06 -20.50 1.27
C PRO A 58 -3.49 -21.92 1.61
N ASN A 59 -4.53 -22.05 2.41
CA ASN A 59 -5.10 -23.32 2.92
C ASN A 59 -4.20 -24.13 3.84
N SER A 60 -3.01 -23.66 4.19
CA SER A 60 -2.16 -24.30 5.21
C SER A 60 -2.67 -24.04 6.63
N LYS A 61 -2.15 -24.81 7.61
CA LYS A 61 -2.45 -24.57 9.02
C LYS A 61 -1.97 -23.17 9.47
N ALA A 62 -0.76 -22.78 9.07
CA ALA A 62 -0.18 -21.48 9.42
C ALA A 62 -1.05 -20.33 8.90
N HIS A 63 -1.52 -20.41 7.67
CA HIS A 63 -2.43 -19.46 7.06
C HIS A 63 -3.76 -19.35 7.83
N ASN A 64 -4.40 -20.49 8.12
CA ASN A 64 -5.67 -20.50 8.86
C ASN A 64 -5.52 -19.95 10.29
N ASP A 65 -4.44 -20.29 11.00
CA ASP A 65 -4.18 -19.79 12.35
C ASP A 65 -3.89 -18.30 12.33
N CYS A 66 -3.13 -17.82 11.34
CA CYS A 66 -2.87 -16.40 11.14
C CYS A 66 -4.18 -15.62 10.84
N ALA A 67 -5.04 -16.14 9.96
CA ALA A 67 -6.34 -15.53 9.67
C ALA A 67 -7.20 -15.37 10.93
N VAL A 68 -7.26 -16.37 11.79
CA VAL A 68 -7.96 -16.30 13.08
C VAL A 68 -7.35 -15.23 13.97
N TRP A 69 -6.03 -15.14 14.05
CA TRP A 69 -5.32 -14.11 14.82
C TRP A 69 -5.60 -12.71 14.27
N LEU A 70 -5.55 -12.51 12.94
CA LEU A 70 -5.87 -11.23 12.29
C LEU A 70 -7.29 -10.76 12.62
N ILE A 71 -8.28 -11.65 12.56
CA ILE A 71 -9.66 -11.37 12.95
C ILE A 71 -9.73 -10.90 14.40
N GLN A 72 -9.01 -11.57 15.32
CA GLN A 72 -8.96 -11.18 16.74
C GLN A 72 -8.31 -9.82 16.92
N GLN A 73 -7.20 -9.54 16.21
CA GLN A 73 -6.52 -8.23 16.24
C GLN A 73 -7.46 -7.10 15.79
N LEU A 74 -8.16 -7.27 14.69
CA LEU A 74 -9.08 -6.26 14.16
C LEU A 74 -10.27 -6.02 15.08
N ARG A 75 -10.86 -7.09 15.63
CA ARG A 75 -11.96 -7.00 16.62
C ARG A 75 -11.52 -6.28 17.91
N ALA A 76 -10.33 -6.57 18.41
CA ALA A 76 -9.77 -5.91 19.59
C ALA A 76 -9.56 -4.40 19.40
N LYS A 77 -9.46 -3.94 18.16
CA LYS A 77 -9.36 -2.52 17.76
C LYS A 77 -10.73 -1.87 17.50
N GLY A 78 -11.82 -2.57 17.79
CA GLY A 78 -13.18 -2.05 17.67
C GLY A 78 -13.84 -2.23 16.30
N ALA A 79 -13.23 -2.98 15.39
CA ALA A 79 -13.84 -3.26 14.10
C ALA A 79 -15.01 -4.26 14.22
N LYS A 80 -16.07 -4.04 13.43
CA LYS A 80 -16.98 -5.12 13.04
C LYS A 80 -16.29 -5.93 11.94
N VAL A 81 -16.02 -7.22 12.20
CA VAL A 81 -15.26 -8.07 11.25
C VAL A 81 -16.18 -9.09 10.62
N GLU A 82 -16.15 -9.14 9.29
CA GLU A 82 -16.80 -10.10 8.41
C GLU A 82 -15.75 -10.98 7.74
N LEU A 83 -16.06 -12.26 7.53
CA LEU A 83 -15.25 -13.21 6.78
C LEU A 83 -15.97 -13.55 5.47
N GLN A 84 -15.45 -13.06 4.34
CA GLN A 84 -15.92 -13.47 3.02
C GLN A 84 -15.25 -14.78 2.63
N ARG A 85 -16.07 -15.74 2.18
CA ARG A 85 -15.61 -17.06 1.76
C ARG A 85 -15.97 -17.31 0.32
N GLY A 86 -15.11 -18.05 -0.38
CA GLY A 86 -15.36 -18.50 -1.75
C GLY A 86 -14.30 -19.45 -2.23
N GLU A 87 -14.38 -19.79 -3.50
CA GLU A 87 -13.44 -20.68 -4.16
C GLU A 87 -13.05 -20.10 -5.51
N MET A 88 -11.77 -20.14 -5.83
CA MET A 88 -11.21 -19.73 -7.13
C MET A 88 -10.20 -20.76 -7.62
N PRO A 89 -10.09 -21.01 -8.92
CA PRO A 89 -9.11 -21.96 -9.46
C PRO A 89 -7.72 -21.34 -9.49
N ASP A 90 -6.70 -22.13 -9.06
CA ASP A 90 -5.30 -21.79 -9.25
C ASP A 90 -4.84 -21.99 -10.72
N TYR A 91 -3.54 -21.77 -10.98
CA TYR A 91 -2.93 -21.92 -12.30
C TYR A 91 -3.05 -23.32 -12.92
N ARG A 92 -3.32 -24.36 -12.13
CA ARG A 92 -3.61 -25.74 -12.58
C ARG A 92 -5.10 -26.04 -12.70
N GLY A 93 -5.95 -25.12 -12.22
CA GLY A 93 -7.39 -25.35 -12.13
C GLY A 93 -7.85 -26.04 -10.85
N ASN A 94 -6.98 -26.23 -9.85
CA ASN A 94 -7.40 -26.71 -8.55
C ASN A 94 -8.11 -25.61 -7.78
N MET A 95 -9.26 -25.92 -7.17
CA MET A 95 -10.00 -24.93 -6.40
C MET A 95 -9.31 -24.62 -5.09
N GLN A 96 -8.97 -23.34 -4.90
CA GLN A 96 -8.42 -22.79 -3.67
C GLN A 96 -9.55 -22.18 -2.85
N GLN A 97 -9.59 -22.49 -1.55
CA GLN A 97 -10.50 -21.84 -0.61
C GLN A 97 -9.98 -20.42 -0.31
N ILE A 98 -10.84 -19.44 -0.41
CA ILE A 98 -10.52 -18.03 -0.20
C ILE A 98 -11.21 -17.54 1.06
N TYR A 99 -10.47 -16.81 1.92
CA TYR A 99 -10.94 -16.25 3.19
C TYR A 99 -10.57 -14.78 3.33
N ASN A 100 -11.20 -13.88 2.57
CA ASN A 100 -10.98 -12.44 2.75
C ASN A 100 -11.54 -11.98 4.09
N ILE A 101 -10.74 -11.18 4.83
CA ILE A 101 -11.13 -10.62 6.13
C ILE A 101 -11.50 -9.15 5.91
N ILE A 102 -12.72 -8.77 6.24
CA ILE A 102 -13.23 -7.41 6.04
C ILE A 102 -13.52 -6.79 7.41
N ALA A 103 -12.86 -5.69 7.73
CA ALA A 103 -12.98 -4.98 8.99
C ALA A 103 -13.57 -3.59 8.78
N HIS A 104 -14.70 -3.31 9.41
CA HIS A 104 -15.47 -2.08 9.27
C HIS A 104 -15.26 -1.17 10.46
N PHE A 105 -14.76 0.04 10.20
CA PHE A 105 -14.65 1.12 11.18
C PHE A 105 -15.65 2.22 10.83
N SER A 106 -16.64 2.41 11.67
CA SER A 106 -17.70 3.40 11.47
C SER A 106 -18.42 3.69 12.78
N THR A 107 -19.11 4.83 12.85
CA THR A 107 -20.11 5.12 13.87
C THR A 107 -21.49 5.27 13.20
N PRO A 108 -22.60 5.18 13.96
CA PRO A 108 -23.94 5.34 13.37
C PRO A 108 -24.12 6.65 12.58
N GLU A 109 -23.45 7.74 13.00
CA GLU A 109 -23.58 9.08 12.42
C GLU A 109 -22.94 9.20 11.06
N ILE A 110 -21.96 8.34 10.74
CA ILE A 110 -21.23 8.37 9.47
C ILE A 110 -21.46 7.11 8.60
N ALA A 111 -22.23 6.14 9.10
CA ALA A 111 -22.38 4.83 8.46
C ALA A 111 -22.86 4.89 7.00
N SER A 112 -23.66 5.91 6.66
CA SER A 112 -24.21 6.12 5.31
C SER A 112 -23.28 6.92 4.37
N ARG A 113 -22.14 7.42 4.87
CA ARG A 113 -21.20 8.18 4.05
C ARG A 113 -20.39 7.25 3.16
N PRO A 114 -19.90 7.74 2.00
CA PRO A 114 -18.92 7.01 1.21
C PRO A 114 -17.68 6.66 2.04
N ARG A 115 -17.20 5.42 1.88
CA ARG A 115 -16.13 4.82 2.67
C ARG A 115 -14.78 4.95 1.95
N ILE A 116 -13.70 4.84 2.70
CA ILE A 116 -12.37 4.61 2.16
C ILE A 116 -12.06 3.13 2.30
N LEU A 117 -11.58 2.50 1.23
CA LEU A 117 -11.10 1.12 1.23
C LEU A 117 -9.59 1.12 1.47
N LEU A 118 -9.12 0.33 2.42
CA LEU A 118 -7.71 0.01 2.59
C LEU A 118 -7.53 -1.49 2.38
N GLY A 119 -6.56 -1.90 1.58
CA GLY A 119 -6.32 -3.30 1.24
C GLY A 119 -4.86 -3.71 1.44
N ALA A 120 -4.63 -4.97 1.76
CA ALA A 120 -3.35 -5.66 1.69
C ALA A 120 -3.60 -7.17 1.65
N HIS A 121 -2.73 -7.96 1.04
CA HIS A 121 -2.83 -9.41 1.13
C HIS A 121 -2.14 -9.93 2.40
N TYR A 122 -2.57 -11.09 2.91
CA TYR A 122 -2.01 -11.67 4.13
C TYR A 122 -1.42 -13.08 3.93
N ASP A 123 -1.67 -13.68 2.78
CA ASP A 123 -1.06 -14.94 2.37
C ASP A 123 0.41 -14.77 1.96
N THR A 124 1.09 -15.84 1.66
CA THR A 124 2.45 -15.86 1.11
C THR A 124 2.56 -16.84 -0.02
N ARG A 125 3.49 -16.54 -0.92
CA ARG A 125 3.80 -17.38 -2.06
C ARG A 125 4.22 -18.80 -1.62
N PRO A 126 3.66 -19.83 -2.25
CA PRO A 126 4.02 -21.23 -1.95
C PRO A 126 5.43 -21.62 -2.42
N TRP A 127 6.09 -20.78 -3.21
CA TRP A 127 7.37 -21.10 -3.84
C TRP A 127 8.33 -19.93 -3.76
N CYS A 128 9.60 -20.19 -3.42
CA CYS A 128 10.70 -19.23 -3.58
C CYS A 128 11.22 -19.26 -5.02
N ASP A 129 10.37 -18.97 -6.00
CA ASP A 129 10.67 -19.21 -7.40
C ASP A 129 11.64 -18.19 -8.04
N GLU A 130 12.06 -17.18 -7.29
CA GLU A 130 13.15 -16.25 -7.63
C GLU A 130 14.51 -16.68 -7.03
N GLU A 131 14.59 -17.81 -6.29
CA GLU A 131 15.88 -18.34 -5.84
C GLU A 131 16.76 -18.77 -7.02
N ASP A 132 18.07 -18.50 -6.90
CA ASP A 132 19.06 -18.90 -7.91
C ASP A 132 19.20 -20.42 -7.97
N ASP A 133 19.29 -21.09 -6.80
CA ASP A 133 19.33 -22.55 -6.73
C ASP A 133 17.94 -23.13 -7.01
N TYR A 134 17.87 -23.98 -8.03
CA TYR A 134 16.62 -24.62 -8.43
C TYR A 134 15.99 -25.47 -7.30
N ALA A 135 16.81 -26.10 -6.45
CA ALA A 135 16.32 -26.91 -5.34
C ALA A 135 15.62 -26.03 -4.27
N ASP A 136 16.08 -24.80 -4.10
CA ASP A 136 15.54 -23.88 -3.11
C ASP A 136 14.20 -23.25 -3.54
N ARG A 137 13.86 -23.33 -4.83
CA ARG A 137 12.60 -22.80 -5.37
C ARG A 137 11.34 -23.49 -4.86
N TYR A 138 11.49 -24.66 -4.25
CA TYR A 138 10.37 -25.41 -3.67
C TYR A 138 10.11 -25.10 -2.19
N TYR A 139 10.89 -24.21 -1.56
CA TYR A 139 10.55 -23.69 -0.24
C TYR A 139 9.46 -22.62 -0.33
N ASN A 140 8.77 -22.44 0.78
CA ASN A 140 7.75 -21.37 0.87
C ASN A 140 8.41 -20.05 1.23
N VAL A 141 7.90 -18.95 0.67
CA VAL A 141 8.34 -17.59 0.99
C VAL A 141 7.94 -17.24 2.44
N PRO A 142 8.85 -16.74 3.28
CA PRO A 142 8.50 -16.31 4.63
C PRO A 142 7.51 -15.14 4.64
N GLY A 143 7.66 -14.20 3.71
CA GLY A 143 6.69 -13.13 3.44
C GLY A 143 6.63 -12.07 4.53
N ALA A 144 7.79 -11.56 4.99
CA ALA A 144 7.81 -10.46 5.95
C ALA A 144 7.44 -9.12 5.30
N ASN A 145 7.96 -8.89 4.10
CA ASN A 145 7.61 -7.71 3.32
C ASN A 145 6.41 -7.99 2.42
N ASP A 146 6.46 -9.12 1.72
CA ASP A 146 5.45 -9.57 0.79
C ASP A 146 4.34 -10.33 1.53
N GLY A 147 3.24 -9.60 1.72
CA GLY A 147 2.07 -9.89 2.51
C GLY A 147 2.07 -9.27 3.91
N ALA A 148 3.06 -9.55 4.77
CA ALA A 148 2.94 -9.14 6.18
C ALA A 148 3.17 -7.64 6.40
N SER A 149 3.95 -6.93 5.57
CA SER A 149 4.25 -5.51 5.79
C SER A 149 3.01 -4.63 5.61
N GLY A 150 2.26 -4.83 4.52
CA GLY A 150 1.00 -4.12 4.28
C GLY A 150 0.00 -4.34 5.41
N VAL A 151 -0.19 -5.60 5.81
CA VAL A 151 -1.07 -5.96 6.93
C VAL A 151 -0.59 -5.35 8.26
N GLY A 152 0.72 -5.34 8.53
CA GLY A 152 1.29 -4.72 9.73
C GLY A 152 0.96 -3.23 9.83
N VAL A 153 1.11 -2.50 8.72
CA VAL A 153 0.71 -1.08 8.62
C VAL A 153 -0.80 -0.94 8.86
N LEU A 154 -1.63 -1.77 8.21
CA LEU A 154 -3.10 -1.67 8.34
C LEU A 154 -3.59 -2.03 9.75
N LEU A 155 -2.92 -2.91 10.48
CA LEU A 155 -3.27 -3.21 11.88
C LEU A 155 -2.95 -2.02 12.81
N GLU A 156 -1.89 -1.26 12.56
CA GLU A 156 -1.64 -0.03 13.30
C GLU A 156 -2.63 1.08 12.90
N VAL A 157 -2.97 1.21 11.60
CA VAL A 157 -4.06 2.09 11.15
C VAL A 157 -5.37 1.72 11.85
N ALA A 158 -5.71 0.43 11.94
CA ALA A 158 -6.88 -0.07 12.64
C ALA A 158 -6.89 0.36 14.12
N ARG A 159 -5.73 0.32 14.80
CA ARG A 159 -5.60 0.80 16.17
C ARG A 159 -5.90 2.30 16.27
N GLN A 160 -5.39 3.11 15.35
CA GLN A 160 -5.67 4.55 15.31
C GLN A 160 -7.15 4.84 15.01
N LEU A 161 -7.77 4.07 14.10
CA LEU A 161 -9.22 4.20 13.82
C LEU A 161 -10.06 3.88 15.05
N GLY A 162 -9.71 2.84 15.82
CA GLY A 162 -10.38 2.51 17.07
C GLY A 162 -10.28 3.63 18.11
N LEU A 163 -9.14 4.31 18.21
CA LEU A 163 -8.98 5.50 19.06
C LEU A 163 -9.87 6.65 18.58
N ARG A 164 -9.87 6.93 17.26
CA ARG A 164 -10.73 7.98 16.69
C ARG A 164 -12.24 7.71 16.88
N ILE A 165 -12.67 6.45 16.89
CA ILE A 165 -14.04 6.08 17.28
C ILE A 165 -14.29 6.42 18.73
N SER A 166 -13.38 6.02 19.63
CA SER A 166 -13.51 6.28 21.08
C SER A 166 -13.55 7.76 21.41
N ASP A 167 -12.77 8.57 20.70
CA ASP A 167 -12.67 10.02 20.90
C ASP A 167 -13.69 10.82 20.07
N SER A 168 -14.56 10.13 19.32
CA SER A 168 -15.56 10.73 18.41
C SER A 168 -14.95 11.65 17.34
N THR A 169 -13.72 11.34 16.91
CA THR A 169 -12.98 12.10 15.88
C THR A 169 -12.90 11.37 14.53
N LEU A 170 -13.56 10.22 14.38
CA LEU A 170 -13.70 9.53 13.11
C LEU A 170 -14.79 10.22 12.28
N HIS A 171 -14.41 10.81 11.15
CA HIS A 171 -15.34 11.54 10.27
C HIS A 171 -15.69 10.82 8.97
N THR A 172 -14.89 9.85 8.56
CA THR A 172 -15.09 9.06 7.35
C THR A 172 -15.06 7.58 7.72
N PRO A 173 -16.05 6.78 7.31
CA PRO A 173 -15.99 5.35 7.54
C PRO A 173 -14.88 4.71 6.70
N VAL A 174 -14.21 3.72 7.28
CA VAL A 174 -13.07 3.03 6.66
C VAL A 174 -13.30 1.53 6.72
N ASP A 175 -13.08 0.84 5.61
CA ASP A 175 -13.03 -0.61 5.56
C ASP A 175 -11.61 -1.06 5.28
N ILE A 176 -11.12 -2.00 6.08
CA ILE A 176 -9.85 -2.68 5.83
C ILE A 176 -10.19 -4.07 5.31
N VAL A 177 -9.69 -4.40 4.12
CA VAL A 177 -9.82 -5.73 3.52
C VAL A 177 -8.45 -6.37 3.47
N LEU A 178 -8.31 -7.51 4.17
CA LEU A 178 -7.15 -8.35 4.03
C LEU A 178 -7.49 -9.43 3.01
N PHE A 179 -6.87 -9.32 1.84
CA PHE A 179 -7.09 -10.22 0.72
C PHE A 179 -6.32 -11.53 0.93
N ASP A 180 -6.88 -12.62 0.42
CA ASP A 180 -6.34 -13.97 0.48
C ASP A 180 -5.93 -14.44 -0.91
N CYS A 181 -4.98 -15.36 -0.99
CA CYS A 181 -4.56 -15.97 -2.25
C CYS A 181 -4.18 -14.94 -3.33
N GLU A 182 -3.51 -13.86 -2.94
CA GLU A 182 -2.95 -12.90 -3.88
C GLU A 182 -1.84 -13.57 -4.68
N ASP A 183 -0.93 -14.27 -3.99
CA ASP A 183 0.37 -14.71 -4.46
C ASP A 183 0.36 -16.17 -4.99
N MET A 184 -0.79 -16.60 -5.54
CA MET A 184 -1.02 -17.96 -6.06
C MET A 184 -0.78 -18.07 -7.58
N GLY A 185 -0.17 -17.06 -8.19
CA GLY A 185 0.15 -17.06 -9.62
C GLY A 185 1.10 -18.17 -10.02
N THR A 186 1.17 -18.43 -11.34
CA THR A 186 2.00 -19.50 -11.92
C THR A 186 3.46 -19.37 -11.51
N PRO A 187 4.08 -20.40 -10.88
CA PRO A 187 5.48 -20.33 -10.54
C PRO A 187 6.39 -20.40 -11.77
N ARG A 188 7.51 -19.68 -11.76
CA ARG A 188 8.44 -19.55 -12.90
C ARG A 188 8.99 -20.88 -13.42
N PHE A 189 9.03 -21.92 -12.61
CA PHE A 189 9.49 -23.25 -13.02
C PHE A 189 8.40 -24.13 -13.60
N TYR A 190 7.13 -23.63 -13.68
CA TYR A 190 6.05 -24.40 -14.27
C TYR A 190 6.15 -24.40 -15.80
N THR A 191 6.04 -25.57 -16.40
CA THR A 191 6.16 -25.78 -17.86
C THR A 191 4.90 -26.32 -18.50
N GLY A 192 3.80 -26.41 -17.72
CA GLY A 192 2.52 -26.90 -18.22
C GLY A 192 1.69 -25.81 -18.87
N ILE A 193 0.44 -26.15 -19.22
CA ILE A 193 -0.55 -25.18 -19.67
C ILE A 193 -1.09 -24.49 -18.43
N GLU A 194 -0.85 -23.19 -18.32
CA GLU A 194 -1.36 -22.37 -17.23
C GLU A 194 -2.70 -21.73 -17.57
N ARG A 195 -3.46 -21.41 -16.53
CA ARG A 195 -4.62 -20.54 -16.64
C ARG A 195 -4.17 -19.09 -16.54
N GLU A 196 -4.87 -18.24 -17.25
CA GLU A 196 -4.72 -16.79 -17.09
C GLU A 196 -5.40 -16.32 -15.79
N ASP A 197 -5.05 -15.13 -15.34
CA ASP A 197 -5.68 -14.43 -14.22
C ASP A 197 -5.71 -15.24 -12.90
N THR A 198 -4.60 -15.84 -12.52
CA THR A 198 -4.47 -16.65 -11.30
C THR A 198 -3.75 -15.96 -10.16
N TRP A 199 -3.43 -14.70 -10.32
CA TRP A 199 -2.98 -13.79 -9.27
C TRP A 199 -4.15 -13.09 -8.60
N CYS A 200 -3.99 -12.63 -7.36
CA CYS A 200 -4.95 -11.79 -6.65
C CYS A 200 -6.36 -12.41 -6.56
N LEU A 201 -6.44 -13.73 -6.35
CA LEU A 201 -7.73 -14.45 -6.38
C LEU A 201 -8.72 -13.92 -5.34
N GLY A 202 -8.23 -13.45 -4.19
CA GLY A 202 -9.06 -12.87 -3.13
C GLY A 202 -9.71 -11.56 -3.55
N SER A 203 -8.96 -10.64 -4.13
CA SER A 203 -9.54 -9.37 -4.60
C SER A 203 -10.43 -9.56 -5.82
N GLN A 204 -10.15 -10.52 -6.69
CA GLN A 204 -11.06 -10.89 -7.77
C GLN A 204 -12.43 -11.35 -7.23
N LEU A 205 -12.42 -12.24 -6.22
CA LEU A 205 -13.63 -12.70 -5.56
C LEU A 205 -14.37 -11.56 -4.88
N TRP A 206 -13.64 -10.72 -4.12
CA TRP A 206 -14.20 -9.59 -3.40
C TRP A 206 -14.86 -8.59 -4.36
N ALA A 207 -14.13 -8.17 -5.39
CA ALA A 207 -14.59 -7.20 -6.38
C ALA A 207 -15.81 -7.70 -7.17
N THR A 208 -15.81 -8.99 -7.55
CA THR A 208 -16.94 -9.63 -8.24
C THR A 208 -18.20 -9.62 -7.38
N ASN A 209 -18.07 -9.98 -6.09
CA ASN A 209 -19.20 -9.97 -5.17
C ASN A 209 -19.71 -8.55 -4.92
N TYR A 210 -18.80 -7.59 -4.75
CA TYR A 210 -19.16 -6.18 -4.61
C TYR A 210 -19.96 -5.68 -5.81
N ALA A 211 -19.47 -5.89 -7.03
CA ALA A 211 -20.14 -5.46 -8.27
C ALA A 211 -21.53 -6.10 -8.45
N LYS A 212 -21.68 -7.39 -8.11
CA LYS A 212 -22.97 -8.10 -8.14
C LYS A 212 -23.97 -7.48 -7.15
N ASN A 213 -23.55 -7.24 -5.92
CA ASN A 213 -24.39 -6.66 -4.87
C ASN A 213 -24.83 -5.24 -5.22
N LEU A 214 -23.89 -4.41 -5.70
CA LEU A 214 -24.20 -3.05 -6.14
C LEU A 214 -25.22 -3.04 -7.30
N SER A 215 -25.11 -3.98 -8.23
CA SER A 215 -26.06 -4.12 -9.35
C SER A 215 -27.45 -4.57 -8.87
N ALA A 216 -27.51 -5.49 -7.92
CA ALA A 216 -28.76 -5.97 -7.33
C ALA A 216 -29.49 -4.86 -6.55
N SER A 217 -28.76 -4.06 -5.76
CA SER A 217 -29.32 -2.92 -5.03
C SER A 217 -29.89 -1.85 -5.98
N LYS A 218 -29.22 -1.55 -7.08
CA LYS A 218 -29.73 -0.64 -8.11
C LYS A 218 -30.99 -1.16 -8.78
N ALA A 219 -31.05 -2.46 -9.08
CA ALA A 219 -32.21 -3.09 -9.75
C ALA A 219 -33.46 -3.17 -8.85
N SER A 220 -33.28 -3.29 -7.52
CA SER A 220 -34.38 -3.34 -6.55
C SER A 220 -34.99 -1.98 -6.22
N GLY A 221 -34.41 -0.86 -6.71
CA GLY A 221 -34.87 0.50 -6.42
C GLY A 221 -34.71 0.90 -4.95
N LEU A 222 -33.98 0.13 -4.17
CA LEU A 222 -33.61 0.47 -2.79
C LEU A 222 -32.57 1.60 -2.83
N SER A 223 -33.08 2.82 -2.84
CA SER A 223 -32.24 4.00 -2.59
C SER A 223 -31.77 3.99 -1.13
N ALA A 224 -30.61 4.59 -0.86
CA ALA A 224 -29.90 4.62 0.42
C ALA A 224 -30.68 5.25 1.61
N GLU A 225 -31.99 5.48 1.49
CA GLU A 225 -32.84 6.07 2.53
C GLU A 225 -33.27 5.08 3.63
N GLY A 226 -33.16 3.78 3.40
CA GLY A 226 -33.37 2.77 4.43
C GLY A 226 -32.04 2.21 4.88
N GLY A 227 -31.56 2.55 6.07
CA GLY A 227 -30.27 2.23 6.62
C GLY A 227 -29.66 0.91 6.08
N LEU A 228 -28.48 1.03 5.45
CA LEU A 228 -27.71 -0.08 4.89
C LEU A 228 -27.57 -1.21 5.91
N SER A 229 -28.28 -2.29 5.74
CA SER A 229 -28.34 -3.41 6.69
C SER A 229 -27.19 -4.41 6.51
N SER A 230 -26.45 -4.32 5.40
CA SER A 230 -25.27 -5.13 5.14
C SER A 230 -24.16 -4.30 4.50
N VAL A 231 -22.93 -4.65 4.79
CA VAL A 231 -21.71 -4.01 4.25
C VAL A 231 -21.56 -4.20 2.74
N SER A 232 -22.24 -5.19 2.17
CA SER A 232 -22.27 -5.46 0.73
C SER A 232 -22.86 -4.32 -0.12
N GLU A 233 -23.45 -3.29 0.52
CA GLU A 233 -24.03 -2.12 -0.13
C GLU A 233 -23.20 -0.84 0.08
N ALA A 234 -22.03 -0.93 0.72
CA ALA A 234 -21.16 0.20 0.97
C ALA A 234 -20.69 0.85 -0.34
N ILE A 235 -20.78 2.17 -0.42
CA ILE A 235 -20.22 2.95 -1.54
C ILE A 235 -18.82 3.41 -1.11
N TYR A 236 -17.83 3.17 -1.96
CA TYR A 236 -16.46 3.63 -1.72
C TYR A 236 -16.15 4.88 -2.52
N SER A 237 -15.49 5.86 -1.87
CA SER A 237 -14.95 7.03 -2.54
C SER A 237 -13.72 6.67 -3.35
N TYR A 238 -12.83 5.90 -2.75
CA TYR A 238 -11.61 5.36 -3.35
C TYR A 238 -10.99 4.29 -2.44
N GLY A 239 -9.97 3.61 -2.95
CA GLY A 239 -9.18 2.63 -2.21
C GLY A 239 -7.68 2.92 -2.25
N ILE A 240 -6.96 2.34 -1.30
CA ILE A 240 -5.50 2.25 -1.25
C ILE A 240 -5.15 0.80 -0.92
N VAL A 241 -4.34 0.17 -1.76
CA VAL A 241 -3.72 -1.14 -1.49
C VAL A 241 -2.28 -0.91 -1.09
N LEU A 242 -1.79 -1.72 -0.17
CA LEU A 242 -0.42 -1.70 0.35
C LEU A 242 0.23 -3.05 0.09
N ASP A 243 1.24 -3.07 -0.74
CA ASP A 243 2.03 -4.27 -1.00
C ASP A 243 3.54 -3.98 -0.92
N MET A 244 4.29 -4.86 -0.25
CA MET A 244 5.73 -4.77 -0.06
C MET A 244 6.21 -3.40 0.47
N VAL A 245 5.55 -2.89 1.52
CA VAL A 245 5.76 -1.53 2.06
C VAL A 245 6.73 -1.45 3.24
N GLY A 246 7.51 -2.50 3.49
CA GLY A 246 8.40 -2.58 4.65
C GLY A 246 9.91 -2.50 4.34
N ALA A 247 10.33 -2.59 3.09
CA ALA A 247 11.73 -2.69 2.71
C ALA A 247 12.57 -1.45 3.09
N PRO A 248 13.85 -1.61 3.52
CA PRO A 248 14.70 -0.49 3.92
C PRO A 248 15.00 0.48 2.77
N ASP A 249 15.16 -0.02 1.56
CA ASP A 249 15.45 0.75 0.37
C ASP A 249 14.22 0.89 -0.55
N ALA A 250 13.02 0.92 0.04
CA ALA A 250 11.79 1.00 -0.71
C ALA A 250 11.73 2.24 -1.60
N SER A 251 11.15 2.08 -2.77
CA SER A 251 10.77 3.15 -3.68
C SER A 251 9.33 2.91 -4.12
N PHE A 252 8.49 3.92 -3.96
CA PHE A 252 7.08 3.89 -4.35
C PHE A 252 6.90 4.85 -5.53
N PRO A 253 7.07 4.38 -6.79
CA PRO A 253 6.77 5.17 -7.97
C PRO A 253 5.25 5.27 -8.15
N ARG A 254 4.82 6.09 -9.10
CA ARG A 254 3.43 6.12 -9.52
C ARG A 254 3.12 4.88 -10.36
N GLU A 255 2.43 3.93 -9.78
CA GLU A 255 2.02 2.73 -10.49
C GLU A 255 1.06 3.09 -11.64
N LEU A 256 1.17 2.41 -12.80
CA LEU A 256 0.52 2.84 -14.04
C LEU A 256 -1.00 2.63 -14.01
N TYR A 257 -1.51 1.50 -13.49
CA TYR A 257 -2.97 1.29 -13.36
C TYR A 257 -3.58 2.27 -12.37
N SER A 258 -2.91 2.56 -11.24
CA SER A 258 -3.31 3.62 -10.31
C SER A 258 -3.38 4.99 -10.98
N THR A 259 -2.38 5.30 -11.85
CA THR A 259 -2.41 6.52 -12.68
C THR A 259 -3.58 6.53 -13.66
N GLN A 260 -3.94 5.38 -14.21
CA GLN A 260 -5.00 5.26 -15.21
C GLN A 260 -6.40 5.37 -14.59
N TYR A 261 -6.64 4.68 -13.47
CA TYR A 261 -7.95 4.55 -12.87
C TYR A 261 -8.21 5.54 -11.72
N ALA A 262 -7.16 5.94 -10.97
CA ALA A 262 -7.27 6.70 -9.73
C ALA A 262 -6.34 7.94 -9.68
N ARG A 263 -6.00 8.53 -10.83
CA ARG A 263 -5.01 9.61 -11.00
C ARG A 263 -5.08 10.72 -9.93
N ASN A 264 -6.26 11.25 -9.67
CA ASN A 264 -6.42 12.38 -8.75
C ASN A 264 -6.08 11.98 -7.31
N TYR A 265 -6.45 10.77 -6.90
CA TYR A 265 -6.13 10.22 -5.58
C TYR A 265 -4.64 9.92 -5.47
N GLN A 266 -4.04 9.29 -6.48
CA GLN A 266 -2.60 9.05 -6.51
C GLN A 266 -1.81 10.37 -6.43
N GLN A 267 -2.18 11.39 -7.20
CA GLN A 267 -1.52 12.69 -7.15
C GLN A 267 -1.63 13.33 -5.76
N LYS A 268 -2.79 13.23 -5.11
CA LYS A 268 -2.99 13.74 -3.75
C LYS A 268 -2.08 13.01 -2.76
N ILE A 269 -2.07 11.68 -2.78
CA ILE A 269 -1.27 10.84 -1.87
C ILE A 269 0.23 11.17 -2.01
N TRP A 270 0.76 11.23 -3.24
CA TRP A 270 2.17 11.57 -3.49
C TRP A 270 2.53 12.99 -3.09
N LYS A 271 1.60 13.95 -3.28
CA LYS A 271 1.77 15.33 -2.79
C LYS A 271 1.81 15.38 -1.27
N ASP A 272 0.92 14.67 -0.59
CA ASP A 272 0.87 14.62 0.87
C ASP A 272 2.14 13.94 1.43
N ALA A 273 2.62 12.88 0.79
CA ALA A 273 3.89 12.24 1.11
C ALA A 273 5.07 13.22 0.99
N GLU A 274 5.12 14.05 -0.06
CA GLU A 274 6.14 15.09 -0.21
C GLU A 274 6.04 16.13 0.91
N GLN A 275 4.83 16.58 1.28
CA GLN A 275 4.61 17.53 2.36
C GLN A 275 4.99 16.97 3.74
N LEU A 276 4.85 15.66 3.94
CA LEU A 276 5.31 14.94 5.14
C LEU A 276 6.84 14.74 5.15
N GLY A 277 7.54 15.03 4.04
CA GLY A 277 8.99 14.87 3.92
C GLY A 277 9.42 13.51 3.34
N TYR A 278 8.50 12.74 2.77
CA TYR A 278 8.74 11.39 2.23
C TYR A 278 8.88 11.34 0.70
N GLY A 279 9.09 12.50 0.05
CA GLY A 279 9.22 12.58 -1.41
C GLY A 279 10.37 11.76 -2.00
N ALA A 280 11.36 11.37 -1.20
CA ALA A 280 12.43 10.47 -1.64
C ALA A 280 11.94 9.01 -1.80
N LEU A 281 11.02 8.57 -0.94
CA LEU A 281 10.38 7.25 -1.02
C LEU A 281 9.24 7.23 -2.05
N PHE A 282 8.37 8.26 -2.04
CA PHE A 282 7.25 8.43 -2.96
C PHE A 282 7.70 9.20 -4.20
N SER A 283 8.38 8.50 -5.11
CA SER A 283 8.99 9.13 -6.27
C SER A 283 7.95 9.57 -7.31
N GLN A 284 8.28 10.64 -8.07
CA GLN A 284 7.40 11.11 -9.16
C GLN A 284 7.56 10.30 -10.46
N GLN A 285 8.42 9.28 -10.46
CA GLN A 285 8.59 8.38 -11.60
C GLN A 285 7.33 7.52 -11.76
N GLN A 286 7.09 7.04 -12.96
CA GLN A 286 6.03 6.11 -13.26
C GLN A 286 6.62 4.70 -13.41
N SER A 287 6.00 3.70 -12.75
CA SER A 287 6.32 2.30 -12.97
C SER A 287 5.62 1.76 -14.22
N TYR A 288 5.94 0.53 -14.56
CA TYR A 288 5.12 -0.28 -15.45
C TYR A 288 3.79 -0.64 -14.76
N PRO A 289 2.78 -1.14 -15.53
CA PRO A 289 1.58 -1.68 -14.92
C PRO A 289 1.92 -2.92 -14.10
N ILE A 290 1.40 -2.98 -12.89
CA ILE A 290 1.59 -4.10 -11.97
C ILE A 290 0.21 -4.72 -11.74
N THR A 291 0.09 -6.04 -11.94
CA THR A 291 -1.13 -6.76 -11.55
C THR A 291 -1.03 -7.07 -10.07
N ASP A 292 -1.84 -6.40 -9.29
CA ASP A 292 -2.00 -6.54 -7.86
C ASP A 292 -3.47 -6.33 -7.48
N ASP A 293 -3.86 -6.52 -6.24
CA ASP A 293 -5.24 -6.43 -5.73
C ASP A 293 -5.96 -5.15 -6.17
N HIS A 294 -5.25 -4.01 -6.18
CA HIS A 294 -5.79 -2.72 -6.64
C HIS A 294 -6.30 -2.77 -8.08
N TYR A 295 -5.70 -3.58 -8.94
CA TYR A 295 -6.13 -3.72 -10.34
C TYR A 295 -7.55 -4.25 -10.43
N TYR A 296 -7.87 -5.31 -9.69
CA TYR A 296 -9.20 -5.91 -9.69
C TYR A 296 -10.24 -5.05 -8.96
N VAL A 297 -9.83 -4.32 -7.91
CA VAL A 297 -10.67 -3.30 -7.27
C VAL A 297 -11.05 -2.19 -8.26
N ASN A 298 -10.11 -1.74 -9.09
CA ASN A 298 -10.38 -0.77 -10.16
C ASN A 298 -11.24 -1.39 -11.27
N TYR A 299 -10.79 -2.50 -11.82
CA TYR A 299 -11.33 -3.05 -13.08
C TYR A 299 -12.68 -3.72 -12.89
N ILE A 300 -12.87 -4.51 -11.83
CA ILE A 300 -14.11 -5.27 -11.58
C ILE A 300 -15.08 -4.47 -10.71
N ALA A 301 -14.62 -3.94 -9.57
CA ALA A 301 -15.50 -3.22 -8.65
C ALA A 301 -15.79 -1.79 -9.09
N GLY A 302 -14.98 -1.20 -9.98
CA GLY A 302 -15.15 0.16 -10.47
C GLY A 302 -14.85 1.22 -9.39
N ILE A 303 -14.05 0.88 -8.39
CA ILE A 303 -13.63 1.77 -7.31
C ILE A 303 -12.25 2.32 -7.66
N PRO A 304 -12.07 3.67 -7.78
CA PRO A 304 -10.74 4.24 -7.97
C PRO A 304 -9.80 3.77 -6.84
N CYS A 305 -8.79 2.97 -7.14
CA CYS A 305 -7.89 2.39 -6.16
C CYS A 305 -6.43 2.66 -6.53
N VAL A 306 -5.67 3.13 -5.55
CA VAL A 306 -4.24 3.44 -5.67
C VAL A 306 -3.45 2.33 -5.00
N ASP A 307 -2.38 1.93 -5.66
CA ASP A 307 -1.41 1.00 -5.12
C ASP A 307 -0.19 1.77 -4.57
N ILE A 308 0.20 1.44 -3.37
CA ILE A 308 1.48 1.82 -2.77
C ILE A 308 2.30 0.54 -2.69
N ILE A 309 3.11 0.33 -3.74
CA ILE A 309 3.91 -0.88 -3.91
C ILE A 309 5.38 -0.52 -4.13
N HIS A 310 6.28 -1.27 -3.50
CA HIS A 310 7.70 -1.14 -3.77
C HIS A 310 8.01 -1.60 -5.20
N TYR A 311 8.57 -0.68 -6.00
CA TYR A 311 9.03 -0.99 -7.34
C TYR A 311 10.30 -0.22 -7.69
N ASP A 312 11.33 -0.95 -8.15
CA ASP A 312 12.58 -0.37 -8.61
C ASP A 312 12.88 -0.83 -10.04
N ILE A 313 12.68 0.05 -10.99
CA ILE A 313 12.92 -0.19 -12.42
C ILE A 313 14.36 -0.63 -12.73
N ARG A 314 15.32 -0.44 -11.81
CA ARG A 314 16.71 -0.86 -11.95
C ARG A 314 16.90 -2.36 -11.74
N ASN A 315 15.98 -3.00 -11.04
CA ASN A 315 16.00 -4.44 -10.80
C ASN A 315 15.37 -5.20 -11.98
N ALA A 316 15.86 -6.40 -12.24
CA ALA A 316 15.40 -7.21 -13.37
C ALA A 316 13.92 -7.60 -13.27
N THR A 317 13.44 -7.84 -12.06
CA THR A 317 12.03 -8.15 -11.75
C THR A 317 11.20 -6.90 -11.51
N GLY A 318 11.83 -5.75 -11.26
CA GLY A 318 11.18 -4.55 -10.74
C GLY A 318 11.00 -4.54 -9.24
N PHE A 319 11.29 -5.63 -8.53
CA PHE A 319 11.12 -5.79 -7.09
C PHE A 319 12.47 -5.94 -6.37
N ALA A 320 12.47 -6.00 -5.04
CA ALA A 320 13.67 -6.22 -4.26
C ALA A 320 14.38 -7.52 -4.65
N SER A 321 15.71 -7.56 -4.55
CA SER A 321 16.50 -8.74 -4.96
C SER A 321 16.19 -10.01 -4.15
N TRP A 322 15.54 -9.88 -3.02
CA TRP A 322 15.09 -10.97 -2.15
C TRP A 322 13.58 -11.26 -2.26
N TRP A 323 12.87 -10.58 -3.18
CA TRP A 323 11.47 -10.85 -3.50
C TRP A 323 11.30 -12.29 -3.99
N HIS A 324 10.31 -12.99 -3.49
CA HIS A 324 10.01 -14.41 -3.76
C HIS A 324 11.21 -15.35 -3.49
N THR A 325 11.98 -15.01 -2.47
CA THR A 325 13.07 -15.86 -1.96
C THR A 325 12.90 -16.16 -0.46
N ARG A 326 13.73 -17.03 0.08
CA ARG A 326 13.78 -17.31 1.53
C ARG A 326 14.28 -16.13 2.36
N ASN A 327 14.81 -15.11 1.71
CA ASN A 327 15.32 -13.90 2.37
C ASN A 327 14.24 -12.80 2.56
N ASP A 328 12.97 -13.06 2.19
CA ASP A 328 11.88 -12.16 2.58
C ASP A 328 11.51 -12.40 4.05
N ASP A 329 12.39 -11.98 4.94
CA ASP A 329 12.29 -12.13 6.39
C ASP A 329 12.39 -10.81 7.14
N MET A 330 12.32 -10.85 8.48
CA MET A 330 12.33 -9.67 9.34
C MET A 330 13.59 -8.81 9.22
N SER A 331 14.73 -9.35 8.73
CA SER A 331 15.96 -8.56 8.53
C SER A 331 15.82 -7.53 7.41
N ASN A 332 14.84 -7.70 6.54
CA ASN A 332 14.51 -6.81 5.42
C ASN A 332 13.32 -5.88 5.71
N ILE A 333 13.02 -5.64 7.00
CA ILE A 333 11.96 -4.71 7.41
C ILE A 333 12.55 -3.46 8.09
N SER A 334 12.13 -2.30 7.64
CA SER A 334 12.56 -0.98 8.09
C SER A 334 11.45 -0.23 8.84
N LEU A 335 11.70 0.12 10.09
CA LEU A 335 10.80 0.97 10.88
C LEU A 335 10.54 2.33 10.22
N SER A 336 11.55 2.92 9.59
CA SER A 336 11.41 4.23 8.93
C SER A 336 10.51 4.16 7.70
N THR A 337 10.55 3.07 6.95
CA THR A 337 9.67 2.86 5.80
C THR A 337 8.23 2.63 6.26
N LEU A 338 8.02 1.77 7.27
CA LEU A 338 6.70 1.56 7.87
C LEU A 338 6.10 2.86 8.41
N GLN A 339 6.93 3.72 9.09
CA GLN A 339 6.49 5.02 9.58
C GLN A 339 6.03 5.92 8.44
N ALA A 340 6.83 6.00 7.36
CA ALA A 340 6.53 6.85 6.21
C ALA A 340 5.21 6.43 5.54
N VAL A 341 5.05 5.14 5.23
CA VAL A 341 3.83 4.62 4.61
C VAL A 341 2.62 4.82 5.53
N GLY A 342 2.78 4.49 6.82
CA GLY A 342 1.70 4.63 7.79
C GLY A 342 1.22 6.08 7.96
N GLU A 343 2.12 7.06 8.08
CA GLU A 343 1.76 8.48 8.14
C GLU A 343 1.08 8.95 6.86
N VAL A 344 1.56 8.50 5.68
CA VAL A 344 0.93 8.85 4.40
C VAL A 344 -0.49 8.28 4.30
N VAL A 345 -0.71 7.03 4.68
CA VAL A 345 -2.06 6.42 4.71
C VAL A 345 -2.95 7.15 5.72
N MET A 346 -2.45 7.40 6.94
CA MET A 346 -3.21 8.11 7.99
C MET A 346 -3.56 9.55 7.59
N SER A 347 -2.79 10.21 6.72
CA SER A 347 -3.09 11.55 6.22
C SER A 347 -4.26 11.57 5.23
N GLN A 348 -4.71 10.41 4.75
CA GLN A 348 -5.85 10.25 3.86
C GLN A 348 -7.17 10.02 4.62
N LEU A 349 -7.10 9.79 5.92
CA LEU A 349 -8.20 9.45 6.80
C LEU A 349 -8.53 10.65 7.71
#